data_b1d6b6d49af0e15df2ef45d5488813ff
#
_entry.id   b1d6b6d49af0e15df2ef45d5488813ff
#
_cell.length_a   1.000
_cell.length_b   1.000
_cell.length_c   1.000
_cell.angle_alpha   90.00
_cell.angle_beta   90.00
_cell.angle_gamma   90.00
#
_symmetry.space_group_name_H-M   'P 1'
#
loop_
_entity.id
_entity.type
_entity.pdbx_description
1 polymer ?
#
loop_
_entity_poly.entity_id
_entity_poly.type
_entity_poly.pdbx_seq_one_letter_code
_entity_poly.pdbx_strand_id
1 'polypeptide(L)' 'MPIPKPTTNETKSEFIQRCMTDDKMVNEFENTDQRLAVCSTSYEDNLSKNTNE' A
#
# COMPACT_ATOMS: atom_id res chain seq x y z
N MET A 1 -2.13 8.62 10.27
CA MET A 1 -2.91 7.42 10.09
C MET A 1 -2.03 6.32 9.52
N PRO A 2 -2.16 5.12 10.03
CA PRO A 2 -1.30 4.05 9.55
C PRO A 2 -1.74 3.55 8.18
N ILE A 3 -0.78 3.45 7.28
CA ILE A 3 -1.01 2.89 5.97
C ILE A 3 -0.61 1.41 6.03
N PRO A 4 -1.42 0.51 5.44
CA PRO A 4 -1.07 -0.91 5.46
C PRO A 4 0.31 -1.14 4.86
N LYS A 5 1.00 -2.13 5.39
CA LYS A 5 2.34 -2.46 4.91
C LYS A 5 2.36 -3.91 4.44
N PRO A 6 3.18 -4.20 3.44
CA PRO A 6 3.26 -5.58 2.95
C PRO A 6 3.93 -6.49 3.97
N THR A 7 3.49 -7.73 3.98
CA THR A 7 4.13 -8.74 4.79
C THR A 7 5.27 -9.38 4.00
N THR A 8 6.10 -10.16 4.70
CA THR A 8 7.30 -10.73 4.10
C THR A 8 7.00 -11.56 2.86
N ASN A 9 5.95 -12.35 2.90
CA ASN A 9 5.63 -13.28 1.81
C ASN A 9 4.56 -12.75 0.87
N GLU A 10 4.16 -11.51 1.05
CA GLU A 10 3.08 -10.96 0.27
C GLU A 10 3.58 -10.39 -1.05
N THR A 11 2.95 -10.77 -2.14
CA THR A 11 3.29 -10.19 -3.44
C THR A 11 2.67 -8.80 -3.55
N LYS A 12 3.17 -8.04 -4.54
CA LYS A 12 2.62 -6.71 -4.76
C LYS A 12 1.12 -6.78 -5.05
N SER A 13 0.72 -7.74 -5.86
CA SER A 13 -0.68 -7.90 -6.23
C SER A 13 -1.54 -8.16 -4.98
N GLU A 14 -1.08 -9.04 -4.13
CA GLU A 14 -1.81 -9.36 -2.91
C GLU A 14 -1.89 -8.15 -1.97
N PHE A 15 -0.78 -7.45 -1.84
CA PHE A 15 -0.78 -6.27 -1.00
C PHE A 15 -1.70 -5.19 -1.55
N ILE A 16 -1.65 -4.94 -2.85
CA ILE A 16 -2.49 -3.92 -3.47
C ILE A 16 -3.96 -4.27 -3.26
N GLN A 17 -4.32 -5.53 -3.47
CA GLN A 17 -5.70 -5.95 -3.25
C GLN A 17 -6.16 -5.67 -1.82
N ARG A 18 -5.33 -6.06 -0.87
CA ARG A 18 -5.66 -5.85 0.54
C ARG A 18 -5.76 -4.37 0.86
N CYS A 19 -4.82 -3.59 0.35
CA CYS A 19 -4.78 -2.16 0.59
C CYS A 19 -5.99 -1.46 -0.01
N MET A 20 -6.36 -1.86 -1.22
CA MET A 20 -7.48 -1.21 -1.92
C MET A 20 -8.82 -1.46 -1.23
N THR A 21 -8.93 -2.55 -0.49
CA THR A 21 -10.18 -2.89 0.19
C THR A 21 -10.15 -2.56 1.68
N ASP A 22 -9.05 -2.05 2.17
CA ASP A 22 -8.93 -1.67 3.57
C ASP A 22 -9.87 -0.51 3.88
N ASP A 23 -10.65 -0.64 4.94
CA ASP A 23 -11.65 0.36 5.31
C ASP A 23 -11.01 1.73 5.51
N LYS A 24 -9.87 1.77 6.15
CA LYS A 24 -9.21 3.04 6.41
C LYS A 24 -8.76 3.69 5.11
N MET A 25 -8.27 2.89 4.18
CA MET A 25 -7.86 3.41 2.90
C MET A 25 -9.05 3.91 2.09
N VAL A 26 -10.15 3.18 2.14
CA VAL A 26 -11.36 3.59 1.43
C VAL A 26 -11.86 4.92 1.98
N ASN A 27 -11.82 5.09 3.29
CA ASN A 27 -12.28 6.32 3.90
C ASN A 27 -11.36 7.50 3.64
N GLU A 28 -10.05 7.26 3.65
CA GLU A 28 -9.09 8.34 3.46
C GLU A 28 -8.91 8.71 2.00
N PHE A 29 -8.95 7.72 1.14
CA PHE A 29 -8.72 7.91 -0.29
C PHE A 29 -9.88 7.31 -1.06
N GLU A 30 -10.95 8.08 -1.17
CA GLU A 30 -12.16 7.58 -1.84
C GLU A 30 -11.95 7.35 -3.32
N ASN A 31 -11.06 8.12 -3.91
CA ASN A 31 -10.76 7.97 -5.32
C ASN A 31 -9.93 6.72 -5.54
N THR A 32 -10.42 5.82 -6.41
CA THR A 32 -9.74 4.55 -6.65
C THR A 32 -8.33 4.75 -7.19
N ASP A 33 -8.16 5.66 -8.12
CA ASP A 33 -6.85 5.90 -8.71
C ASP A 33 -5.86 6.40 -7.68
N GLN A 34 -6.30 7.31 -6.83
CA GLN A 34 -5.45 7.83 -5.78
C GLN A 34 -5.10 6.75 -4.78
N ARG A 35 -6.08 5.94 -4.40
CA ARG A 35 -5.84 4.86 -3.47
C ARG A 35 -4.83 3.86 -4.03
N LEU A 36 -4.96 3.55 -5.31
CA LEU A 36 -4.03 2.64 -5.97
C LEU A 36 -2.61 3.22 -5.95
N ALA A 37 -2.49 4.51 -6.25
CA ALA A 37 -1.17 5.15 -6.24
C ALA A 37 -0.55 5.09 -4.85
N VAL A 38 -1.33 5.37 -3.82
CA VAL A 38 -0.82 5.34 -2.45
C VAL A 38 -0.40 3.92 -2.08
N CYS A 39 -1.22 2.94 -2.42
CA CYS A 39 -0.89 1.54 -2.10
C CYS A 39 0.38 1.10 -2.81
N SER A 40 0.49 1.45 -4.07
CA SER A 40 1.68 1.09 -4.85
C SER A 40 2.93 1.73 -4.28
N THR A 41 2.84 3.01 -3.95
CA THR A 41 3.97 3.73 -3.36
C THR A 41 4.37 3.12 -2.03
N SER A 42 3.39 2.75 -1.22
CA SER A 42 3.67 2.15 0.07
C SER A 42 4.41 0.83 -0.08
N TYR A 43 4.01 0.03 -1.05
CA TYR A 43 4.68 -1.23 -1.31
C TYR A 43 6.13 -1.02 -1.73
N GLU A 44 6.33 -0.12 -2.67
CA GLU A 44 7.67 0.16 -3.19
C GLU A 44 8.56 0.77 -2.12
N ASP A 45 7.98 1.62 -1.29
CA ASP A 45 8.71 2.25 -0.21
C ASP A 45 9.24 1.20 0.76
N ASN A 46 8.42 0.21 1.07
CA ASN A 46 8.84 -0.87 1.96
C ASN A 46 9.92 -1.73 1.36
N LEU A 47 9.87 -1.92 0.04
CA LEU A 47 10.89 -2.71 -0.63
C LEU A 47 12.25 -2.02 -0.65
N SER A 48 12.24 -0.70 -0.80
CA SER A 48 13.49 0.03 -1.00
C SER A 48 14.00 0.72 0.26
N LYS A 49 13.34 0.58 1.37
CA LYS A 49 13.74 1.28 2.59
C LYS A 49 15.12 0.86 3.08
N ASN A 50 15.59 -0.28 2.66
CA ASN A 50 16.91 -0.75 3.05
C ASN A 50 18.02 -0.13 2.24
N THR A 51 17.68 0.50 1.15
CA THR A 51 18.69 1.08 0.31
C THR A 51 19.04 2.47 0.76
N ASN A 52 18.65 2.91 1.43
CA ASN A 52 18.80 4.18 1.72
C ASN A 52 19.37 4.83 2.33
N GLU A 53 19.16 4.95 2.25
CA GLU A 53 19.31 5.65 2.46
C GLU A 53 19.33 5.93 2.80
#